data_8e778b14d17e5be2c4f69f940d80f244
#
_entry.id   8e778b14d17e5be2c4f69f940d80f244
#
_cell.length_a   1.000
_cell.length_b   1.000
_cell.length_c   1.000
_cell.angle_alpha   90.00
_cell.angle_beta   90.00
_cell.angle_gamma   90.00
#
_symmetry.space_group_name_H-M   'P 1'
#
loop_
_entity.id
_entity.type
_entity.pdbx_description
1 polymer ?
#
loop_
_entity_poly.entity_id
_entity_poly.type
_entity_poly.pdbx_seq_one_letter_code
_entity_poly.pdbx_strand_id
1 'polypeptide(L)'
;MKILILTISTGQGHTQTALALSEHFEKRGAECRVLDAYKETNPLLSDSLEKGYLMGTQYATGMYRKVYRLAEKSEHHGAPFSRLANGVVGQKLLRHIEAFAPDVIITTHLFAALHLTYLEAALGDIPTIGIVTDFTMHPYWENTRLDYYVTASPLLNYQCTRKGIPEYKILPFGIPVREKFATSIPKVEARENLGIEDKPTILVMMGSMGYGNMTKSIRQIDKIQYDFQLLCVCGKNKKAKRDIERLKTVHTLYAYEYVDNVDVMMDASDLMVTKPGGITLSESLVKGVPTILMNPIPGHEDRNREFLVNNGLAMAVSSTCPIEEAVYQFLQNAWRRENLREGILAVSTRDPMRRLGDFVFEKYGREEKTLTDTAAR
;
A
#
# COMPACT_ATOMS: atom_id res chain seq x y z
N MET A 1 -20.76 12.01 11.57
CA MET A 1 -19.56 12.57 10.90
C MET A 1 -19.53 12.12 9.45
N LYS A 2 -19.27 13.04 8.52
CA LYS A 2 -19.13 12.76 7.09
C LYS A 2 -17.67 12.79 6.67
N ILE A 3 -17.19 11.73 6.02
CA ILE A 3 -15.79 11.60 5.59
C ILE A 3 -15.76 11.41 4.07
N LEU A 4 -15.10 12.33 3.38
CA LEU A 4 -14.83 12.20 1.95
C LEU A 4 -13.44 11.58 1.75
N ILE A 5 -13.37 10.46 1.03
CA ILE A 5 -12.12 9.77 0.73
C ILE A 5 -11.82 9.93 -0.75
N LEU A 6 -10.74 10.65 -1.06
CA LEU A 6 -10.30 10.88 -2.43
C LEU A 6 -9.22 9.88 -2.83
N THR A 7 -9.39 9.29 -4.01
CA THR A 7 -8.39 8.38 -4.61
C THR A 7 -8.21 8.70 -6.09
N ILE A 8 -7.27 8.04 -6.74
CA ILE A 8 -7.09 8.02 -8.20
C ILE A 8 -6.73 6.60 -8.61
N SER A 9 -7.39 6.07 -9.63
CA SER A 9 -7.21 4.71 -10.13
C SER A 9 -5.93 4.56 -10.97
N THR A 10 -4.78 4.90 -10.39
CA THR A 10 -3.45 4.61 -10.94
C THR A 10 -2.83 3.42 -10.20
N GLY A 11 -3.28 2.21 -10.54
CA GLY A 11 -2.95 1.00 -9.79
C GLY A 11 -3.99 0.66 -8.72
N GLN A 12 -3.94 -0.58 -8.23
CA GLN A 12 -4.97 -1.11 -7.30
C GLN A 12 -4.77 -0.63 -5.85
N GLY A 13 -3.54 -0.29 -5.44
CA GLY A 13 -3.20 0.00 -4.05
C GLY A 13 -4.00 1.17 -3.46
N HIS A 14 -3.98 2.33 -4.10
CA HIS A 14 -4.68 3.54 -3.62
C HIS A 14 -6.18 3.32 -3.45
N THR A 15 -6.81 2.68 -4.44
CA THR A 15 -8.25 2.36 -4.40
C THR A 15 -8.58 1.36 -3.28
N GLN A 16 -7.75 0.33 -3.09
CA GLN A 16 -7.96 -0.65 -2.02
C GLN A 16 -7.81 -0.02 -0.63
N THR A 17 -6.85 0.89 -0.45
CA THR A 17 -6.72 1.66 0.80
C THR A 17 -7.94 2.55 1.01
N ALA A 18 -8.43 3.25 -0.02
CA ALA A 18 -9.61 4.09 0.08
C ALA A 18 -10.87 3.31 0.47
N LEU A 19 -11.08 2.12 -0.12
CA LEU A 19 -12.19 1.24 0.22
C LEU A 19 -12.08 0.68 1.64
N ALA A 20 -10.87 0.30 2.07
CA ALA A 20 -10.63 -0.18 3.43
C ALA A 20 -10.90 0.91 4.48
N LEU A 21 -10.53 2.16 4.18
CA LEU A 21 -10.85 3.32 5.03
C LEU A 21 -12.36 3.54 5.13
N SER A 22 -13.09 3.51 4.00
CA SER A 22 -14.55 3.66 3.98
C SER A 22 -15.22 2.60 4.86
N GLU A 23 -14.87 1.33 4.66
CA GLU A 23 -15.39 0.22 5.44
C GLU A 23 -15.15 0.40 6.95
N HIS A 24 -13.95 0.80 7.35
CA HIS A 24 -13.58 1.03 8.75
C HIS A 24 -14.39 2.17 9.38
N PHE A 25 -14.47 3.31 8.71
CA PHE A 25 -15.17 4.47 9.23
C PHE A 25 -16.69 4.26 9.26
N GLU A 26 -17.27 3.57 8.26
CA GLU A 26 -18.69 3.22 8.21
C GLU A 26 -19.08 2.28 9.35
N LYS A 27 -18.27 1.27 9.65
CA LYS A 27 -18.47 0.40 10.83
C LYS A 27 -18.49 1.17 12.15
N ARG A 28 -17.84 2.33 12.20
CA ARG A 28 -17.79 3.22 13.37
C ARG A 28 -18.85 4.31 13.33
N GLY A 29 -19.82 4.24 12.40
CA GLY A 29 -20.96 5.14 12.31
C GLY A 29 -20.72 6.45 11.54
N ALA A 30 -19.64 6.56 10.76
CA ALA A 30 -19.45 7.68 9.84
C ALA A 30 -20.19 7.45 8.51
N GLU A 31 -20.64 8.53 7.88
CA GLU A 31 -21.11 8.51 6.49
C GLU A 31 -19.90 8.75 5.58
N CYS A 32 -19.50 7.73 4.80
CA CYS A 32 -18.34 7.82 3.94
C CYS A 32 -18.71 7.89 2.46
N ARG A 33 -17.90 8.65 1.71
CA ARG A 33 -17.97 8.67 0.25
C ARG A 33 -16.57 8.52 -0.32
N VAL A 34 -16.36 7.47 -1.11
CA VAL A 34 -15.12 7.29 -1.89
C VAL A 34 -15.33 7.91 -3.27
N LEU A 35 -14.41 8.78 -3.68
CA LEU A 35 -14.49 9.49 -4.95
C LEU A 35 -13.13 9.40 -5.68
N ASP A 36 -13.14 8.88 -6.90
CA ASP A 36 -11.99 8.96 -7.79
C ASP A 36 -11.91 10.34 -8.43
N ALA A 37 -10.90 11.12 -8.02
CA ALA A 37 -10.79 12.53 -8.38
C ALA A 37 -10.72 12.76 -9.90
N TYR A 38 -10.16 11.84 -10.68
CA TYR A 38 -10.09 11.99 -12.14
C TYR A 38 -11.27 11.35 -12.85
N LYS A 39 -11.72 10.20 -12.41
CA LYS A 39 -12.82 9.48 -13.06
C LYS A 39 -14.12 10.29 -13.03
N GLU A 40 -14.39 10.95 -11.90
CA GLU A 40 -15.59 11.79 -11.72
C GLU A 40 -15.45 13.18 -12.37
N THR A 41 -14.24 13.71 -12.50
CA THR A 41 -14.04 15.07 -13.02
C THR A 41 -13.64 15.12 -14.47
N ASN A 42 -12.85 14.15 -14.95
CA ASN A 42 -12.37 14.05 -16.33
C ASN A 42 -12.07 12.59 -16.72
N PRO A 43 -13.07 11.79 -17.13
CA PRO A 43 -12.90 10.37 -17.47
C PRO A 43 -11.84 10.11 -18.53
N LEU A 44 -11.71 10.98 -19.54
CA LEU A 44 -10.69 10.84 -20.59
C LEU A 44 -9.26 10.97 -20.06
N LEU A 45 -9.06 11.87 -19.07
CA LEU A 45 -7.78 12.02 -18.41
C LEU A 45 -7.49 10.79 -17.54
N SER A 46 -8.50 10.28 -16.82
CA SER A 46 -8.40 9.06 -16.00
C SER A 46 -7.94 7.87 -16.85
N ASP A 47 -8.64 7.61 -17.96
CA ASP A 47 -8.30 6.52 -18.89
C ASP A 47 -6.90 6.66 -19.48
N SER A 48 -6.51 7.89 -19.82
CA SER A 48 -5.19 8.17 -20.39
C SER A 48 -4.06 7.94 -19.38
N LEU A 49 -4.28 8.32 -18.12
CA LEU A 49 -3.31 8.12 -17.04
C LEU A 49 -3.21 6.64 -16.65
N GLU A 50 -4.33 5.92 -16.53
CA GLU A 50 -4.33 4.50 -16.24
C GLU A 50 -3.60 3.71 -17.34
N LYS A 51 -3.93 3.97 -18.61
CA LYS A 51 -3.24 3.35 -19.76
C LYS A 51 -1.76 3.76 -19.82
N GLY A 52 -1.44 5.04 -19.59
CA GLY A 52 -0.07 5.54 -19.58
C GLY A 52 0.75 4.92 -18.44
N TYR A 53 0.19 4.77 -17.25
CA TYR A 53 0.81 4.08 -16.12
C TYR A 53 1.07 2.60 -16.45
N LEU A 54 0.07 1.89 -16.97
CA LEU A 54 0.21 0.48 -17.37
C LEU A 54 1.25 0.30 -18.46
N MET A 55 1.23 1.13 -19.51
CA MET A 55 2.22 1.07 -20.58
C MET A 55 3.62 1.45 -20.10
N GLY A 56 3.74 2.49 -19.29
CA GLY A 56 5.01 2.93 -18.73
C GLY A 56 5.66 1.90 -17.82
N THR A 57 4.87 1.27 -16.97
CA THR A 57 5.36 0.25 -16.02
C THR A 57 5.60 -1.12 -16.65
N GLN A 58 4.86 -1.48 -17.71
CA GLN A 58 4.99 -2.78 -18.38
C GLN A 58 6.01 -2.77 -19.53
N TYR A 59 5.97 -1.75 -20.38
CA TYR A 59 6.69 -1.75 -21.65
C TYR A 59 7.79 -0.69 -21.77
N ALA A 60 7.68 0.42 -21.02
CA ALA A 60 8.62 1.55 -21.11
C ALA A 60 9.33 1.84 -19.78
N THR A 61 9.69 0.79 -19.03
CA THR A 61 10.29 0.88 -17.69
C THR A 61 11.52 1.78 -17.60
N GLY A 62 12.35 1.79 -18.66
CA GLY A 62 13.54 2.65 -18.72
C GLY A 62 13.21 4.14 -18.85
N MET A 63 12.16 4.49 -19.60
CA MET A 63 11.70 5.87 -19.75
C MET A 63 10.99 6.34 -18.47
N TYR A 64 10.16 5.50 -17.87
CA TYR A 64 9.49 5.77 -16.59
C TYR A 64 10.52 6.05 -15.49
N ARG A 65 11.60 5.24 -15.40
CA ARG A 65 12.72 5.47 -14.47
C ARG A 65 13.41 6.82 -14.68
N LYS A 66 13.62 7.24 -15.95
CA LYS A 66 14.22 8.54 -16.27
C LYS A 66 13.32 9.69 -15.84
N VAL A 67 12.01 9.62 -16.12
CA VAL A 67 11.05 10.65 -15.72
C VAL A 67 10.98 10.76 -14.20
N TYR A 68 10.93 9.65 -13.49
CA TYR A 68 10.93 9.64 -12.02
C TYR A 68 12.20 10.28 -11.45
N ARG A 69 13.38 9.92 -11.97
CA ARG A 69 14.66 10.53 -11.56
C ARG A 69 14.75 12.01 -11.87
N LEU A 70 14.17 12.47 -12.97
CA LEU A 70 14.11 13.90 -13.29
C LEU A 70 13.23 14.64 -12.28
N ALA A 71 12.09 14.06 -11.88
CA ALA A 71 11.25 14.61 -10.83
C ALA A 71 11.98 14.69 -9.46
N GLU A 72 12.82 13.68 -9.14
CA GLU A 72 13.66 13.69 -7.92
C GLU A 72 14.75 14.77 -7.93
N LYS A 73 15.28 15.10 -9.11
CA LYS A 73 16.37 16.08 -9.25
C LYS A 73 15.89 17.52 -9.39
N SER A 74 14.62 17.72 -9.72
CA SER A 74 14.05 19.07 -9.85
C SER A 74 13.80 19.66 -8.46
N GLU A 75 14.81 20.31 -7.90
CA GLU A 75 14.66 21.16 -6.73
C GLU A 75 13.74 22.35 -7.11
N HIS A 76 12.59 22.47 -6.45
CA HIS A 76 11.74 23.67 -6.37
C HIS A 76 11.04 24.18 -7.64
N HIS A 77 10.66 23.37 -8.59
CA HIS A 77 9.82 23.88 -9.69
C HIS A 77 8.49 23.13 -9.73
N GLY A 78 7.44 23.82 -9.26
CA GLY A 78 6.06 23.38 -9.46
C GLY A 78 5.85 23.02 -10.93
N ALA A 79 5.48 21.77 -11.20
CA ALA A 79 5.33 21.27 -12.56
C ALA A 79 4.36 22.17 -13.34
N PRO A 80 4.73 22.67 -14.53
CA PRO A 80 3.86 23.52 -15.35
C PRO A 80 2.54 22.84 -15.75
N PHE A 81 2.49 21.51 -15.63
CA PHE A 81 1.28 20.69 -15.81
C PHE A 81 0.18 20.97 -14.76
N SER A 82 0.52 21.63 -13.65
CA SER A 82 -0.36 21.78 -12.49
C SER A 82 -1.46 22.85 -12.63
N ARG A 83 -1.19 24.01 -13.25
CA ARG A 83 -2.13 25.14 -13.16
C ARG A 83 -3.40 24.99 -14.02
N LEU A 84 -3.28 24.53 -15.28
CA LEU A 84 -4.46 24.35 -16.14
C LEU A 84 -5.26 23.07 -15.80
N ALA A 85 -4.56 21.95 -15.56
CA ALA A 85 -5.21 20.71 -15.15
C ALA A 85 -5.85 20.83 -13.77
N ASN A 86 -5.21 21.53 -12.82
CA ASN A 86 -5.76 21.80 -11.51
C ASN A 86 -6.98 22.72 -11.55
N GLY A 87 -7.05 23.69 -12.46
CA GLY A 87 -8.19 24.60 -12.56
C GLY A 87 -9.50 23.89 -12.91
N VAL A 88 -9.52 23.06 -13.96
CA VAL A 88 -10.74 22.38 -14.42
C VAL A 88 -11.12 21.22 -13.50
N VAL A 89 -10.17 20.37 -13.14
CA VAL A 89 -10.38 19.23 -12.24
C VAL A 89 -10.73 19.73 -10.84
N GLY A 90 -9.99 20.73 -10.34
CA GLY A 90 -10.24 21.33 -9.02
C GLY A 90 -11.64 21.91 -8.87
N GLN A 91 -12.12 22.69 -9.83
CA GLN A 91 -13.47 23.26 -9.75
C GLN A 91 -14.59 22.21 -9.75
N LYS A 92 -14.43 21.13 -10.54
CA LYS A 92 -15.40 20.03 -10.51
C LYS A 92 -15.31 19.25 -9.19
N LEU A 93 -14.12 19.03 -8.68
CA LEU A 93 -13.90 18.37 -7.40
C LEU A 93 -14.52 19.20 -6.26
N LEU A 94 -14.36 20.52 -6.28
CA LEU A 94 -14.96 21.42 -5.29
C LEU A 94 -16.49 21.27 -5.23
N ARG A 95 -17.17 21.18 -6.37
CA ARG A 95 -18.63 20.94 -6.41
C ARG A 95 -19.04 19.63 -5.74
N HIS A 96 -18.24 18.56 -5.90
CA HIS A 96 -18.49 17.30 -5.20
C HIS A 96 -18.26 17.41 -3.70
N ILE A 97 -17.25 18.19 -3.28
CA ILE A 97 -16.95 18.46 -1.86
C ILE A 97 -18.09 19.26 -1.24
N GLU A 98 -18.50 20.37 -1.88
CA GLU A 98 -19.61 21.21 -1.41
C GLU A 98 -20.92 20.43 -1.32
N ALA A 99 -21.24 19.62 -2.33
CA ALA A 99 -22.48 18.83 -2.36
C ALA A 99 -22.52 17.74 -1.26
N PHE A 100 -21.37 17.18 -0.88
CA PHE A 100 -21.28 16.18 0.18
C PHE A 100 -21.16 16.83 1.56
N ALA A 101 -20.55 18.01 1.64
CA ALA A 101 -20.26 18.76 2.86
C ALA A 101 -19.55 17.89 3.93
N PRO A 102 -18.32 17.41 3.67
CA PRO A 102 -17.60 16.52 4.57
C PRO A 102 -17.11 17.27 5.82
N ASP A 103 -17.06 16.57 6.95
CA ASP A 103 -16.40 17.04 8.17
C ASP A 103 -14.87 16.84 8.09
N VAL A 104 -14.38 15.85 7.29
CA VAL A 104 -12.96 15.55 7.05
C VAL A 104 -12.77 15.05 5.62
N ILE A 105 -11.66 15.42 4.99
CA ILE A 105 -11.23 14.88 3.69
C ILE A 105 -9.94 14.06 3.88
N ILE A 106 -9.98 12.79 3.45
CA ILE A 106 -8.82 11.91 3.44
C ILE A 106 -8.43 11.62 2.00
N THR A 107 -7.16 11.69 1.65
CA THR A 107 -6.70 11.30 0.30
C THR A 107 -5.66 10.20 0.36
N THR A 108 -5.79 9.21 -0.53
CA THR A 108 -4.84 8.10 -0.67
C THR A 108 -3.87 8.29 -1.82
N HIS A 109 -3.97 9.42 -2.55
CA HIS A 109 -3.18 9.64 -3.75
C HIS A 109 -2.58 11.04 -3.81
N LEU A 110 -1.29 11.12 -4.17
CA LEU A 110 -0.53 12.35 -4.26
C LEU A 110 -1.19 13.44 -5.14
N PHE A 111 -1.68 13.07 -6.33
CA PHE A 111 -2.31 14.06 -7.21
C PHE A 111 -3.63 14.58 -6.66
N ALA A 112 -4.38 13.77 -5.94
CA ALA A 112 -5.56 14.27 -5.23
C ALA A 112 -5.17 15.22 -4.09
N ALA A 113 -4.06 14.97 -3.39
CA ALA A 113 -3.48 15.89 -2.40
C ALA A 113 -3.07 17.25 -3.02
N LEU A 114 -2.50 17.23 -4.22
CA LEU A 114 -2.16 18.46 -4.95
C LEU A 114 -3.42 19.27 -5.32
N HIS A 115 -4.52 18.60 -5.72
CA HIS A 115 -5.78 19.29 -5.96
C HIS A 115 -6.37 19.90 -4.69
N LEU A 116 -6.34 19.20 -3.55
CA LEU A 116 -6.76 19.75 -2.25
C LEU A 116 -5.91 20.97 -1.87
N THR A 117 -4.61 20.92 -2.09
CA THR A 117 -3.72 22.08 -1.88
C THR A 117 -4.07 23.28 -2.76
N TYR A 118 -4.45 23.03 -4.02
CA TYR A 118 -4.91 24.09 -4.91
C TYR A 118 -6.24 24.71 -4.43
N LEU A 119 -7.10 23.90 -3.84
CA LEU A 119 -8.41 24.31 -3.33
C LEU A 119 -8.38 24.82 -1.89
N GLU A 120 -7.23 24.87 -1.22
CA GLU A 120 -7.06 25.18 0.20
C GLU A 120 -7.92 26.37 0.66
N ALA A 121 -7.89 27.50 -0.08
CA ALA A 121 -8.68 28.69 0.24
C ALA A 121 -10.20 28.49 0.12
N ALA A 122 -10.65 27.58 -0.74
CA ALA A 122 -12.07 27.29 -0.95
C ALA A 122 -12.59 26.22 0.04
N LEU A 123 -11.71 25.38 0.55
CA LEU A 123 -12.05 24.34 1.55
C LEU A 123 -12.29 24.95 2.94
N GLY A 124 -11.74 26.14 3.22
CA GLY A 124 -11.86 26.77 4.54
C GLY A 124 -11.27 25.91 5.64
N ASP A 125 -12.07 25.64 6.68
CA ASP A 125 -11.65 24.89 7.87
C ASP A 125 -11.83 23.37 7.75
N ILE A 126 -12.18 22.83 6.57
CA ILE A 126 -12.33 21.37 6.38
C ILE A 126 -10.95 20.71 6.47
N PRO A 127 -10.68 19.87 7.49
CA PRO A 127 -9.39 19.24 7.68
C PRO A 127 -9.08 18.22 6.59
N THR A 128 -7.81 18.18 6.20
CA THR A 128 -7.29 17.34 5.12
C THR A 128 -6.18 16.41 5.61
N ILE A 129 -6.29 15.12 5.28
CA ILE A 129 -5.34 14.09 5.67
C ILE A 129 -4.83 13.34 4.44
N GLY A 130 -3.52 13.34 4.21
CA GLY A 130 -2.89 12.59 3.14
C GLY A 130 -2.34 11.25 3.63
N ILE A 131 -2.68 10.16 2.94
CA ILE A 131 -2.08 8.85 3.19
C ILE A 131 -0.95 8.64 2.19
N VAL A 132 0.29 8.59 2.68
CA VAL A 132 1.45 8.22 1.88
C VAL A 132 1.50 6.70 1.78
N THR A 133 1.11 6.15 0.65
CA THR A 133 0.93 4.71 0.42
C THR A 133 2.21 3.99 0.00
N ASP A 134 3.37 4.62 0.18
CA ASP A 134 4.69 4.09 -0.09
C ASP A 134 5.62 4.26 1.13
N PHE A 135 6.73 3.50 1.16
CA PHE A 135 7.78 3.60 2.16
C PHE A 135 8.83 4.68 1.80
N THR A 136 8.39 5.69 1.09
CA THR A 136 9.19 6.85 0.70
C THR A 136 8.27 8.01 0.38
N MET A 137 8.78 9.23 0.58
CA MET A 137 8.06 10.44 0.17
C MET A 137 8.39 10.75 -1.30
N HIS A 138 7.39 10.58 -2.18
CA HIS A 138 7.52 11.05 -3.57
C HIS A 138 7.86 12.55 -3.58
N PRO A 139 8.75 13.05 -4.48
CA PRO A 139 9.16 14.45 -4.52
C PRO A 139 8.00 15.45 -4.47
N TYR A 140 6.91 15.17 -5.14
CA TYR A 140 5.77 16.09 -5.21
C TYR A 140 4.96 16.23 -3.92
N TRP A 141 5.16 15.40 -2.90
CA TRP A 141 4.54 15.62 -1.59
C TRP A 141 5.01 16.93 -0.93
N GLU A 142 6.22 17.43 -1.26
CA GLU A 142 6.72 18.73 -0.80
C GLU A 142 5.90 19.92 -1.32
N ASN A 143 5.14 19.71 -2.41
CA ASN A 143 4.28 20.73 -3.00
C ASN A 143 2.85 20.69 -2.46
N THR A 144 2.56 19.81 -1.50
CA THR A 144 1.24 19.70 -0.87
C THR A 144 1.18 20.47 0.45
N ARG A 145 -0.02 21.00 0.76
CA ARG A 145 -0.32 21.67 2.02
C ARG A 145 -1.57 21.05 2.60
N LEU A 146 -1.39 19.96 3.33
CA LEU A 146 -2.45 19.28 4.06
C LEU A 146 -2.28 19.52 5.56
N ASP A 147 -3.32 19.23 6.34
CA ASP A 147 -3.24 19.34 7.79
C ASP A 147 -2.42 18.22 8.40
N TYR A 148 -2.55 16.97 7.87
CA TYR A 148 -1.81 15.82 8.34
C TYR A 148 -1.36 14.89 7.21
N TYR A 149 -0.27 14.16 7.47
CA TYR A 149 0.33 13.17 6.59
C TYR A 149 0.53 11.86 7.33
N VAL A 150 -0.23 10.84 6.97
CA VAL A 150 -0.03 9.47 7.49
C VAL A 150 1.10 8.82 6.72
N THR A 151 2.13 8.36 7.43
CA THR A 151 3.33 7.74 6.85
C THR A 151 3.49 6.30 7.29
N ALA A 152 4.23 5.51 6.50
CA ALA A 152 4.42 4.08 6.72
C ALA A 152 5.15 3.74 8.02
N SER A 153 5.98 4.65 8.54
CA SER A 153 6.84 4.38 9.70
C SER A 153 7.43 5.68 10.26
N PRO A 154 7.74 5.75 11.57
CA PRO A 154 8.52 6.83 12.18
C PRO A 154 9.90 7.04 11.51
N LEU A 155 10.46 6.01 10.89
CA LEU A 155 11.73 6.09 10.15
C LEU A 155 11.67 7.05 8.95
N LEU A 156 10.47 7.45 8.52
CA LEU A 156 10.28 8.43 7.45
C LEU A 156 10.23 9.89 7.95
N ASN A 157 10.13 10.14 9.25
CA ASN A 157 9.95 11.49 9.80
C ASN A 157 11.06 12.45 9.31
N TYR A 158 12.32 12.03 9.36
CA TYR A 158 13.45 12.85 8.87
C TYR A 158 13.33 13.14 7.36
N GLN A 159 12.89 12.20 6.55
CA GLN A 159 12.66 12.42 5.12
C GLN A 159 11.53 13.44 4.88
N CYS A 160 10.46 13.35 5.67
CA CYS A 160 9.31 14.26 5.59
C CYS A 160 9.69 15.68 5.99
N THR A 161 10.41 15.84 7.10
CA THR A 161 10.83 17.19 7.60
C THR A 161 11.82 17.85 6.64
N ARG A 162 12.73 17.10 6.03
CA ARG A 162 13.61 17.60 4.97
C ARG A 162 12.87 18.10 3.73
N LYS A 163 11.66 17.60 3.48
CA LYS A 163 10.76 18.04 2.40
C LYS A 163 9.84 19.18 2.82
N GLY A 164 10.09 19.79 3.97
CA GLY A 164 9.32 20.94 4.46
C GLY A 164 8.00 20.61 5.14
N ILE A 165 7.71 19.33 5.43
CA ILE A 165 6.52 18.95 6.20
C ILE A 165 6.84 19.10 7.68
N PRO A 166 6.12 19.98 8.43
CA PRO A 166 6.33 20.14 9.87
C PRO A 166 6.10 18.82 10.63
N GLU A 167 6.92 18.53 11.62
CA GLU A 167 6.88 17.26 12.35
C GLU A 167 5.53 17.00 13.01
N TYR A 168 4.88 18.04 13.56
CA TYR A 168 3.56 17.93 14.19
C TYR A 168 2.43 17.56 13.23
N LYS A 169 2.64 17.65 11.92
CA LYS A 169 1.72 17.20 10.88
C LYS A 169 1.95 15.76 10.45
N ILE A 170 3.02 15.11 10.90
CA ILE A 170 3.39 13.76 10.50
C ILE A 170 2.77 12.76 11.46
N LEU A 171 1.97 11.83 10.94
CA LEU A 171 1.31 10.77 11.68
C LEU A 171 1.93 9.41 11.27
N PRO A 172 2.94 8.92 11.95
CA PRO A 172 3.63 7.68 11.58
C PRO A 172 2.85 6.44 12.05
N PHE A 173 1.60 6.34 11.60
CA PHE A 173 0.66 5.30 12.03
C PHE A 173 0.82 3.98 11.27
N GLY A 174 1.63 3.96 10.21
CA GLY A 174 1.64 2.89 9.22
C GLY A 174 0.64 3.14 8.09
N ILE A 175 0.84 2.49 6.95
CA ILE A 175 -0.12 2.57 5.83
C ILE A 175 -1.35 1.75 6.20
N PRO A 176 -2.56 2.34 6.20
CA PRO A 176 -3.79 1.64 6.54
C PRO A 176 -4.04 0.44 5.60
N VAL A 177 -4.24 -0.72 6.17
CA VAL A 177 -4.62 -1.97 5.49
C VAL A 177 -5.98 -2.44 6.00
N ARG A 178 -6.62 -3.37 5.30
CA ARG A 178 -7.91 -3.94 5.74
C ARG A 178 -7.78 -4.54 7.14
N GLU A 179 -8.81 -4.39 7.98
CA GLU A 179 -8.82 -4.86 9.38
C GLU A 179 -8.46 -6.34 9.55
N LYS A 180 -8.82 -7.19 8.58
CA LYS A 180 -8.50 -8.61 8.59
C LYS A 180 -7.00 -8.92 8.63
N PHE A 181 -6.13 -8.00 8.22
CA PHE A 181 -4.68 -8.16 8.37
C PHE A 181 -4.19 -7.82 9.79
N ALA A 182 -4.94 -7.06 10.58
CA ALA A 182 -4.59 -6.74 11.96
C ALA A 182 -4.83 -7.92 12.93
N THR A 183 -5.62 -8.91 12.52
CA THR A 183 -5.84 -10.16 13.26
C THR A 183 -5.00 -11.28 12.67
N SER A 184 -4.42 -12.14 13.52
CA SER A 184 -3.67 -13.32 13.07
C SER A 184 -4.22 -14.56 13.74
N ILE A 185 -4.27 -15.65 12.99
CA ILE A 185 -4.58 -17.00 13.51
C ILE A 185 -3.30 -17.83 13.59
N PRO A 186 -3.26 -18.85 14.47
CA PRO A 186 -2.12 -19.76 14.55
C PRO A 186 -1.80 -20.37 13.18
N LYS A 187 -0.51 -20.51 12.87
CA LYS A 187 -0.03 -20.98 11.56
C LYS A 187 -0.60 -22.36 11.18
N VAL A 188 -0.69 -23.27 12.15
CA VAL A 188 -1.26 -24.61 11.96
C VAL A 188 -2.72 -24.50 11.54
N GLU A 189 -3.52 -23.70 12.25
CA GLU A 189 -4.92 -23.44 11.94
C GLU A 189 -5.08 -22.79 10.55
N ALA A 190 -4.20 -21.84 10.19
CA ALA A 190 -4.22 -21.22 8.88
C ALA A 190 -3.95 -22.24 7.76
N ARG A 191 -3.02 -23.19 7.97
CA ARG A 191 -2.74 -24.29 7.05
C ARG A 191 -3.90 -25.25 6.92
N GLU A 192 -4.53 -25.62 8.04
CA GLU A 192 -5.74 -26.44 8.05
C GLU A 192 -6.89 -25.78 7.28
N ASN A 193 -7.13 -24.47 7.50
CA ASN A 193 -8.16 -23.72 6.79
C ASN A 193 -7.91 -23.65 5.27
N LEU A 194 -6.66 -23.73 4.84
CA LEU A 194 -6.27 -23.77 3.42
C LEU A 194 -6.22 -25.18 2.85
N GLY A 195 -6.36 -26.24 3.67
CA GLY A 195 -6.24 -27.63 3.25
C GLY A 195 -4.84 -28.01 2.77
N ILE A 196 -3.81 -27.43 3.38
CA ILE A 196 -2.41 -27.67 3.04
C ILE A 196 -1.67 -28.37 4.20
N GLU A 197 -0.53 -28.98 3.90
CA GLU A 197 0.27 -29.69 4.89
C GLU A 197 0.86 -28.73 5.96
N ASP A 198 1.08 -29.25 7.17
CA ASP A 198 1.81 -28.49 8.22
C ASP A 198 3.32 -28.62 8.04
N LYS A 199 3.85 -27.85 7.07
CA LYS A 199 5.30 -27.77 6.79
C LYS A 199 5.68 -26.34 6.33
N PRO A 200 6.98 -26.01 6.23
CA PRO A 200 7.44 -24.72 5.77
C PRO A 200 6.72 -24.30 4.47
N THR A 201 6.15 -23.10 4.50
CA THR A 201 5.27 -22.60 3.44
C THR A 201 5.76 -21.27 2.90
N ILE A 202 5.92 -21.17 1.59
CA ILE A 202 6.35 -19.96 0.89
C ILE A 202 5.19 -19.43 0.06
N LEU A 203 4.73 -18.21 0.36
CA LEU A 203 3.73 -17.50 -0.42
C LEU A 203 4.43 -16.71 -1.55
N VAL A 204 4.08 -16.99 -2.79
CA VAL A 204 4.57 -16.25 -3.96
C VAL A 204 3.43 -15.45 -4.57
N MET A 205 3.52 -14.12 -4.53
CA MET A 205 2.51 -13.24 -5.12
C MET A 205 3.14 -11.98 -5.71
N MET A 206 2.72 -11.63 -6.96
CA MET A 206 3.29 -10.50 -7.71
C MET A 206 2.28 -9.38 -7.93
N GLY A 207 1.48 -9.11 -6.91
CA GLY A 207 0.39 -8.14 -6.94
C GLY A 207 -0.84 -8.62 -7.71
N SER A 208 -1.92 -7.84 -7.67
CA SER A 208 -3.24 -8.19 -8.22
C SER A 208 -3.25 -8.48 -9.73
N MET A 209 -2.28 -7.93 -10.48
CA MET A 209 -2.16 -8.15 -11.92
C MET A 209 -1.21 -9.31 -12.27
N GLY A 210 -0.53 -9.92 -11.30
CA GLY A 210 0.41 -11.01 -11.51
C GLY A 210 1.61 -10.60 -12.39
N TYR A 211 2.29 -9.53 -12.01
CA TYR A 211 3.45 -9.00 -12.75
C TYR A 211 4.66 -9.95 -12.71
N GLY A 212 5.49 -9.89 -13.77
CA GLY A 212 6.74 -10.62 -13.85
C GLY A 212 6.56 -12.06 -14.30
N ASN A 213 7.69 -12.79 -14.37
CA ASN A 213 7.70 -14.20 -14.78
C ASN A 213 7.70 -15.11 -13.54
N MET A 214 6.52 -15.23 -12.90
CA MET A 214 6.34 -16.07 -11.72
C MET A 214 6.75 -17.52 -11.97
N THR A 215 6.43 -18.08 -13.15
CA THR A 215 6.79 -19.44 -13.56
C THR A 215 8.31 -19.66 -13.53
N LYS A 216 9.09 -18.67 -13.98
CA LYS A 216 10.56 -18.74 -13.92
C LYS A 216 11.04 -18.74 -12.46
N SER A 217 10.48 -17.88 -11.63
CA SER A 217 10.87 -17.80 -10.21
C SER A 217 10.53 -19.09 -9.46
N ILE A 218 9.38 -19.68 -9.71
CA ILE A 218 8.97 -20.97 -9.11
C ILE A 218 9.93 -22.07 -9.53
N ARG A 219 10.29 -22.18 -10.82
CA ARG A 219 11.28 -23.18 -11.27
C ARG A 219 12.66 -23.03 -10.63
N GLN A 220 13.07 -21.81 -10.27
CA GLN A 220 14.32 -21.57 -9.57
C GLN A 220 14.20 -21.99 -8.10
N ILE A 221 13.13 -21.64 -7.42
CA ILE A 221 12.83 -22.01 -6.03
C ILE A 221 12.70 -23.54 -5.91
N ASP A 222 12.06 -24.20 -6.88
CA ASP A 222 11.85 -25.65 -6.88
C ASP A 222 13.13 -26.51 -6.92
N LYS A 223 14.27 -25.90 -7.25
CA LYS A 223 15.58 -26.59 -7.23
C LYS A 223 16.18 -26.72 -5.83
N ILE A 224 15.63 -26.03 -4.85
CA ILE A 224 16.17 -26.00 -3.50
C ILE A 224 15.91 -27.35 -2.82
N GLN A 225 16.97 -28.00 -2.33
CA GLN A 225 16.88 -29.26 -1.59
C GLN A 225 16.53 -29.00 -0.12
N TYR A 226 15.26 -28.72 0.13
CA TYR A 226 14.69 -28.50 1.45
C TYR A 226 13.20 -28.84 1.37
N ASP A 227 12.60 -29.43 2.40
CA ASP A 227 11.17 -29.73 2.36
C ASP A 227 10.33 -28.50 2.68
N PHE A 228 9.56 -28.04 1.69
CA PHE A 228 8.60 -26.92 1.80
C PHE A 228 7.48 -27.08 0.76
N GLN A 229 6.49 -26.20 0.87
CA GLN A 229 5.40 -26.09 -0.11
C GLN A 229 5.24 -24.65 -0.58
N LEU A 230 4.61 -24.48 -1.74
CA LEU A 230 4.42 -23.19 -2.41
C LEU A 230 2.94 -22.84 -2.54
N LEU A 231 2.55 -21.65 -2.06
CA LEU A 231 1.28 -21.00 -2.36
C LEU A 231 1.53 -19.93 -3.43
N CYS A 232 0.94 -20.07 -4.61
CA CYS A 232 1.18 -19.18 -5.74
C CYS A 232 -0.09 -18.40 -6.10
N VAL A 233 -0.15 -17.12 -5.74
CA VAL A 233 -1.29 -16.24 -6.05
C VAL A 233 -1.00 -15.45 -7.32
N CYS A 234 -1.67 -15.82 -8.40
CA CYS A 234 -1.49 -15.25 -9.75
C CYS A 234 -2.31 -13.99 -10.01
N GLY A 235 -3.22 -13.62 -9.09
CA GLY A 235 -4.14 -12.52 -9.28
C GLY A 235 -5.00 -12.68 -10.52
N LYS A 236 -5.15 -11.61 -11.31
CA LYS A 236 -5.93 -11.62 -12.56
C LYS A 236 -5.24 -12.32 -13.74
N ASN A 237 -4.01 -12.79 -13.56
CA ASN A 237 -3.22 -13.43 -14.63
C ASN A 237 -3.55 -14.92 -14.78
N LYS A 238 -4.68 -15.23 -15.42
CA LYS A 238 -5.11 -16.61 -15.69
C LYS A 238 -4.11 -17.44 -16.51
N LYS A 239 -3.29 -16.78 -17.35
CA LYS A 239 -2.23 -17.47 -18.08
C LYS A 239 -1.15 -17.96 -17.13
N ALA A 240 -0.69 -17.11 -16.23
CA ALA A 240 0.32 -17.50 -15.23
C ALA A 240 -0.17 -18.69 -14.39
N LYS A 241 -1.42 -18.67 -13.93
CA LYS A 241 -2.00 -19.82 -13.20
C LYS A 241 -1.90 -21.11 -13.99
N ARG A 242 -2.41 -21.13 -15.24
CA ARG A 242 -2.34 -22.33 -16.11
C ARG A 242 -0.91 -22.81 -16.37
N ASP A 243 0.02 -21.87 -16.55
CA ASP A 243 1.43 -22.20 -16.79
C ASP A 243 2.08 -22.82 -15.53
N ILE A 244 1.70 -22.35 -14.35
CA ILE A 244 2.16 -22.84 -13.04
C ILE A 244 1.57 -24.24 -12.77
N GLU A 245 0.28 -24.47 -12.98
CA GLU A 245 -0.38 -25.77 -12.80
C GLU A 245 0.22 -26.89 -13.68
N ARG A 246 0.83 -26.51 -14.81
CA ARG A 246 1.50 -27.44 -15.72
C ARG A 246 2.96 -27.73 -15.35
N LEU A 247 3.50 -27.04 -14.35
CA LEU A 247 4.87 -27.29 -13.92
C LEU A 247 4.99 -28.68 -13.29
N LYS A 248 6.01 -29.40 -13.68
CA LYS A 248 6.46 -30.58 -12.94
C LYS A 248 7.44 -30.09 -11.89
N THR A 249 7.02 -30.09 -10.63
CA THR A 249 7.78 -29.62 -9.47
C THR A 249 8.09 -30.78 -8.52
N VAL A 250 9.19 -30.66 -7.80
CA VAL A 250 9.54 -31.58 -6.71
C VAL A 250 8.72 -31.25 -5.47
N HIS A 251 8.44 -29.96 -5.25
CA HIS A 251 7.69 -29.46 -4.10
C HIS A 251 6.19 -29.40 -4.40
N THR A 252 5.38 -29.58 -3.37
CA THR A 252 3.92 -29.37 -3.47
C THR A 252 3.63 -27.91 -3.78
N LEU A 253 2.80 -27.67 -4.81
CA LEU A 253 2.48 -26.37 -5.33
C LEU A 253 1.00 -26.18 -5.48
N TYR A 254 0.48 -25.10 -4.89
CA TYR A 254 -0.93 -24.69 -4.97
C TYR A 254 -1.02 -23.38 -5.77
N ALA A 255 -1.75 -23.38 -6.89
CA ALA A 255 -1.91 -22.23 -7.75
C ALA A 255 -3.33 -21.63 -7.63
N TYR A 256 -3.37 -20.35 -7.27
CA TYR A 256 -4.61 -19.59 -7.09
C TYR A 256 -4.72 -18.45 -8.11
N GLU A 257 -5.93 -18.12 -8.51
CA GLU A 257 -6.25 -16.85 -9.17
C GLU A 257 -6.25 -15.69 -8.16
N TYR A 258 -7.06 -14.68 -8.40
CA TYR A 258 -7.33 -13.66 -7.41
C TYR A 258 -8.13 -14.28 -6.24
N VAL A 259 -7.67 -14.05 -5.03
CA VAL A 259 -8.27 -14.56 -3.79
C VAL A 259 -8.49 -13.43 -2.79
N ASP A 260 -9.49 -13.60 -1.93
CA ASP A 260 -9.80 -12.61 -0.89
C ASP A 260 -9.17 -12.95 0.47
N ASN A 261 -8.71 -14.19 0.67
CA ASN A 261 -8.15 -14.71 1.92
C ASN A 261 -6.61 -14.66 1.99
N VAL A 262 -5.99 -13.63 1.38
CA VAL A 262 -4.53 -13.43 1.43
C VAL A 262 -4.01 -13.30 2.86
N ASP A 263 -4.80 -12.73 3.76
CA ASP A 263 -4.52 -12.63 5.19
C ASP A 263 -4.30 -14.00 5.84
N VAL A 264 -5.14 -15.01 5.55
CA VAL A 264 -4.98 -16.40 6.00
C VAL A 264 -3.76 -17.05 5.34
N MET A 265 -3.53 -16.79 4.05
CA MET A 265 -2.33 -17.29 3.35
C MET A 265 -1.04 -16.72 3.94
N MET A 266 -1.04 -15.45 4.38
CA MET A 266 0.07 -14.85 5.08
C MET A 266 0.30 -15.50 6.45
N ASP A 267 -0.75 -15.77 7.22
CA ASP A 267 -0.66 -16.47 8.52
C ASP A 267 -0.10 -17.90 8.34
N ALA A 268 -0.47 -18.61 7.28
CA ALA A 268 0.03 -19.94 6.95
C ALA A 268 1.52 -19.98 6.54
N SER A 269 2.08 -18.81 6.15
CA SER A 269 3.37 -18.72 5.48
C SER A 269 4.52 -18.42 6.44
N ASP A 270 5.70 -18.95 6.14
CA ASP A 270 6.96 -18.64 6.84
C ASP A 270 7.71 -17.52 6.11
N LEU A 271 7.49 -17.41 4.82
CA LEU A 271 8.16 -16.48 3.93
C LEU A 271 7.20 -16.03 2.83
N MET A 272 7.24 -14.76 2.47
CA MET A 272 6.59 -14.24 1.26
C MET A 272 7.62 -13.80 0.22
N VAL A 273 7.37 -14.13 -1.04
CA VAL A 273 8.12 -13.61 -2.20
C VAL A 273 7.18 -12.72 -3.00
N THR A 274 7.54 -11.45 -3.13
CA THR A 274 6.66 -10.46 -3.78
C THR A 274 7.44 -9.31 -4.43
N LYS A 275 6.74 -8.50 -5.21
CA LYS A 275 7.23 -7.18 -5.63
C LYS A 275 7.05 -6.15 -4.51
N PRO A 276 7.86 -5.09 -4.42
CA PRO A 276 7.82 -4.14 -3.31
C PRO A 276 6.72 -3.06 -3.46
N GLY A 277 5.47 -3.50 -3.65
CA GLY A 277 4.31 -2.61 -3.67
C GLY A 277 3.89 -2.21 -2.26
N GLY A 278 3.64 -0.91 -2.02
CA GLY A 278 3.43 -0.35 -0.68
C GLY A 278 2.36 -1.06 0.15
N ILE A 279 1.21 -1.38 -0.43
CA ILE A 279 0.10 -2.02 0.31
C ILE A 279 0.44 -3.46 0.70
N THR A 280 0.92 -4.28 -0.25
CA THR A 280 1.31 -5.68 0.04
C THR A 280 2.41 -5.75 1.10
N LEU A 281 3.37 -4.82 1.05
CA LEU A 281 4.41 -4.72 2.08
C LEU A 281 3.82 -4.33 3.44
N SER A 282 2.88 -3.41 3.47
CA SER A 282 2.20 -3.03 4.72
C SER A 282 1.40 -4.18 5.31
N GLU A 283 0.69 -4.95 4.47
CA GLU A 283 -0.02 -6.16 4.87
C GLU A 283 0.95 -7.19 5.46
N SER A 284 2.09 -7.44 4.82
CA SER A 284 3.10 -8.39 5.32
C SER A 284 3.76 -7.94 6.62
N LEU A 285 4.04 -6.63 6.77
CA LEU A 285 4.60 -6.08 8.00
C LEU A 285 3.62 -6.19 9.17
N VAL A 286 2.34 -5.87 8.95
CA VAL A 286 1.28 -6.01 9.96
C VAL A 286 1.11 -7.47 10.39
N LYS A 287 1.16 -8.42 9.45
CA LYS A 287 1.12 -9.86 9.69
C LYS A 287 2.43 -10.43 10.26
N GLY A 288 3.52 -9.66 10.25
CA GLY A 288 4.83 -10.14 10.72
C GLY A 288 5.48 -11.18 9.82
N VAL A 289 5.14 -11.21 8.52
CA VAL A 289 5.66 -12.21 7.58
C VAL A 289 6.95 -11.72 6.93
N PRO A 290 8.09 -12.41 7.11
CA PRO A 290 9.34 -12.11 6.43
C PRO A 290 9.18 -12.12 4.91
N THR A 291 9.85 -11.20 4.21
CA THR A 291 9.62 -10.99 2.78
C THR A 291 10.91 -10.96 1.98
N ILE A 292 10.93 -11.61 0.83
CA ILE A 292 11.94 -11.46 -0.22
C ILE A 292 11.36 -10.64 -1.36
N LEU A 293 12.02 -9.55 -1.70
CA LEU A 293 11.58 -8.56 -2.67
C LEU A 293 12.23 -8.79 -4.03
N MET A 294 11.41 -8.83 -5.08
CA MET A 294 11.88 -9.00 -6.45
C MET A 294 11.07 -8.18 -7.45
N ASN A 295 11.63 -7.98 -8.64
CA ASN A 295 10.95 -7.34 -9.77
C ASN A 295 10.26 -6.01 -9.45
N PRO A 296 10.94 -5.03 -8.83
CA PRO A 296 10.33 -3.74 -8.55
C PRO A 296 9.92 -3.02 -9.82
N ILE A 297 8.78 -2.36 -9.78
CA ILE A 297 8.45 -1.34 -10.78
C ILE A 297 9.41 -0.17 -10.56
N PRO A 298 10.15 0.28 -11.59
CA PRO A 298 11.11 1.36 -11.45
C PRO A 298 10.49 2.62 -10.85
N GLY A 299 11.23 3.29 -9.97
CA GLY A 299 10.77 4.51 -9.28
C GLY A 299 10.33 4.21 -7.85
N HIS A 300 9.03 4.33 -7.55
CA HIS A 300 8.51 4.17 -6.19
C HIS A 300 8.78 2.78 -5.57
N GLU A 301 8.61 1.69 -6.32
CA GLU A 301 8.88 0.35 -5.78
C GLU A 301 10.39 0.08 -5.58
N ASP A 302 11.27 0.66 -6.40
CA ASP A 302 12.71 0.65 -6.12
C ASP A 302 13.01 1.28 -4.76
N ARG A 303 12.34 2.39 -4.42
CA ARG A 303 12.50 3.10 -3.15
C ARG A 303 11.92 2.32 -1.97
N ASN A 304 10.76 1.71 -2.15
CA ASN A 304 10.19 0.83 -1.15
C ASN A 304 11.15 -0.32 -0.82
N ARG A 305 11.74 -0.94 -1.85
CA ARG A 305 12.76 -1.98 -1.68
C ARG A 305 13.98 -1.48 -0.91
N GLU A 306 14.54 -0.33 -1.32
CA GLU A 306 15.68 0.28 -0.65
C GLU A 306 15.39 0.55 0.83
N PHE A 307 14.21 1.09 1.14
CA PHE A 307 13.80 1.37 2.51
C PHE A 307 13.75 0.09 3.35
N LEU A 308 13.04 -0.94 2.89
CA LEU A 308 12.89 -2.17 3.67
C LEU A 308 14.21 -2.90 3.87
N VAL A 309 15.05 -3.00 2.84
CA VAL A 309 16.34 -3.69 2.93
C VAL A 309 17.31 -2.94 3.85
N ASN A 310 17.41 -1.61 3.71
CA ASN A 310 18.31 -0.80 4.53
C ASN A 310 17.91 -0.77 6.02
N ASN A 311 16.64 -1.02 6.33
CA ASN A 311 16.15 -1.10 7.70
C ASN A 311 16.04 -2.55 8.22
N GLY A 312 16.55 -3.55 7.48
CA GLY A 312 16.53 -4.96 7.92
C GLY A 312 15.15 -5.60 7.97
N LEU A 313 14.16 -5.06 7.22
CA LEU A 313 12.77 -5.50 7.24
C LEU A 313 12.45 -6.52 6.13
N ALA A 314 13.34 -6.65 5.15
CA ALA A 314 13.20 -7.59 4.03
C ALA A 314 14.55 -7.97 3.43
N MET A 315 14.57 -9.06 2.69
CA MET A 315 15.65 -9.42 1.77
C MET A 315 15.28 -8.97 0.35
N ALA A 316 16.27 -8.85 -0.53
CA ALA A 316 16.03 -8.55 -1.94
C ALA A 316 16.83 -9.44 -2.88
N VAL A 317 16.20 -9.81 -3.99
CA VAL A 317 16.86 -10.50 -5.10
C VAL A 317 17.74 -9.52 -5.87
N SER A 318 18.93 -9.98 -6.23
CA SER A 318 19.90 -9.24 -7.05
C SER A 318 20.58 -10.17 -8.05
N SER A 319 21.49 -9.64 -8.88
CA SER A 319 22.32 -10.44 -9.79
C SER A 319 23.28 -11.39 -9.04
N THR A 320 23.69 -11.01 -7.84
CA THR A 320 24.60 -11.79 -6.98
C THR A 320 23.90 -12.61 -5.91
N CYS A 321 22.60 -12.39 -5.71
CA CYS A 321 21.75 -13.16 -4.82
C CYS A 321 20.42 -13.45 -5.55
N PRO A 322 20.40 -14.47 -6.43
CA PRO A 322 19.19 -14.85 -7.16
C PRO A 322 18.14 -15.42 -6.20
N ILE A 323 16.91 -15.63 -6.69
CA ILE A 323 15.76 -15.98 -5.85
C ILE A 323 15.99 -17.31 -5.08
N GLU A 324 16.54 -18.30 -5.71
CA GLU A 324 16.85 -19.58 -5.09
C GLU A 324 17.87 -19.45 -3.96
N GLU A 325 18.89 -18.60 -4.14
CA GLU A 325 19.87 -18.30 -3.10
C GLU A 325 19.23 -17.57 -1.92
N ALA A 326 18.42 -16.55 -2.18
CA ALA A 326 17.75 -15.77 -1.14
C ALA A 326 16.79 -16.64 -0.31
N VAL A 327 16.01 -17.51 -0.96
CA VAL A 327 15.09 -18.44 -0.29
C VAL A 327 15.89 -19.50 0.50
N TYR A 328 16.94 -20.09 -0.09
CA TYR A 328 17.79 -21.06 0.58
C TYR A 328 18.42 -20.47 1.86
N GLN A 329 19.00 -19.27 1.75
CA GLN A 329 19.59 -18.58 2.90
C GLN A 329 18.56 -18.28 4.00
N PHE A 330 17.33 -17.94 3.65
CA PHE A 330 16.25 -17.75 4.62
C PHE A 330 15.90 -19.06 5.33
N LEU A 331 15.72 -20.15 4.56
CA LEU A 331 15.31 -21.45 5.12
C LEU A 331 16.39 -22.06 6.01
N GLN A 332 17.67 -21.93 5.65
CA GLN A 332 18.78 -22.54 6.38
C GLN A 332 19.26 -21.74 7.60
N ASN A 333 19.06 -20.42 7.63
CA ASN A 333 19.62 -19.56 8.65
C ASN A 333 18.59 -19.09 9.68
N ALA A 334 18.52 -19.75 10.83
CA ALA A 334 17.61 -19.38 11.92
C ALA A 334 17.81 -17.93 12.37
N TRP A 335 19.07 -17.48 12.54
CA TRP A 335 19.40 -16.11 12.94
C TRP A 335 18.85 -15.06 11.96
N ARG A 336 18.85 -15.37 10.65
CA ARG A 336 18.34 -14.45 9.62
C ARG A 336 16.83 -14.32 9.72
N ARG A 337 16.12 -15.41 9.96
CA ARG A 337 14.67 -15.40 10.19
C ARG A 337 14.31 -14.59 11.42
N GLU A 338 15.06 -14.79 12.51
CA GLU A 338 14.83 -14.06 13.76
C GLU A 338 15.06 -12.56 13.60
N ASN A 339 16.21 -12.15 13.03
CA ASN A 339 16.52 -10.73 12.81
C ASN A 339 15.48 -10.04 11.95
N LEU A 340 14.96 -10.68 10.90
CA LEU A 340 13.88 -10.12 10.09
C LEU A 340 12.59 -9.95 10.90
N ARG A 341 12.23 -10.96 11.71
CA ARG A 341 11.04 -10.89 12.57
C ARG A 341 11.16 -9.80 13.64
N GLU A 342 12.28 -9.72 14.32
CA GLU A 342 12.56 -8.68 15.30
C GLU A 342 12.51 -7.29 14.68
N GLY A 343 13.13 -7.10 13.51
CA GLY A 343 13.10 -5.86 12.74
C GLY A 343 11.66 -5.46 12.38
N ILE A 344 10.88 -6.40 11.87
CA ILE A 344 9.47 -6.18 11.53
C ILE A 344 8.68 -5.78 12.78
N LEU A 345 8.82 -6.52 13.89
CA LEU A 345 8.12 -6.24 15.15
C LEU A 345 8.48 -4.86 15.73
N ALA A 346 9.73 -4.44 15.59
CA ALA A 346 10.20 -3.16 16.08
C ALA A 346 9.64 -1.96 15.29
N VAL A 347 9.36 -2.13 14.00
CA VAL A 347 9.00 -1.03 13.09
C VAL A 347 7.53 -1.06 12.70
N SER A 348 6.90 -2.26 12.66
CA SER A 348 5.51 -2.37 12.21
C SER A 348 4.53 -1.79 13.23
N THR A 349 3.57 -1.04 12.74
CA THR A 349 2.38 -0.68 13.50
C THR A 349 1.37 -1.81 13.36
N ARG A 350 0.98 -2.43 14.47
CA ARG A 350 0.06 -3.59 14.44
C ARG A 350 -1.33 -3.29 13.88
N ASP A 351 -1.81 -2.08 14.08
CA ASP A 351 -3.16 -1.69 13.63
C ASP A 351 -3.16 -0.23 13.13
N PRO A 352 -2.60 0.03 11.94
CA PRO A 352 -2.54 1.37 11.38
C PRO A 352 -3.93 1.95 11.08
N MET A 353 -4.91 1.09 10.73
CA MET A 353 -6.27 1.48 10.44
C MET A 353 -6.96 2.04 11.70
N ARG A 354 -6.88 1.31 12.81
CA ARG A 354 -7.46 1.74 14.08
C ARG A 354 -6.84 3.04 14.60
N ARG A 355 -5.50 3.16 14.52
CA ARG A 355 -4.81 4.40 14.93
C ARG A 355 -5.30 5.62 14.17
N LEU A 356 -5.47 5.49 12.86
CA LEU A 356 -6.02 6.59 12.06
C LEU A 356 -7.48 6.85 12.41
N GLY A 357 -8.28 5.79 12.57
CA GLY A 357 -9.68 5.91 12.99
C GLY A 357 -9.83 6.62 14.33
N ASP A 358 -9.09 6.20 15.35
CA ASP A 358 -9.11 6.83 16.68
C ASP A 358 -8.71 8.30 16.58
N PHE A 359 -7.62 8.63 15.89
CA PHE A 359 -7.19 10.01 15.67
C PHE A 359 -8.29 10.88 15.02
N VAL A 360 -8.96 10.37 13.97
CA VAL A 360 -10.00 11.12 13.25
C VAL A 360 -11.22 11.34 14.14
N PHE A 361 -11.67 10.31 14.86
CA PHE A 361 -12.85 10.44 15.73
C PHE A 361 -12.57 11.28 16.98
N GLU A 362 -11.42 11.15 17.61
CA GLU A 362 -11.03 11.96 18.78
C GLU A 362 -10.89 13.44 18.42
N LYS A 363 -10.33 13.72 17.24
CA LYS A 363 -10.03 15.10 16.85
C LYS A 363 -11.20 15.83 16.19
N TYR A 364 -12.03 15.11 15.42
CA TYR A 364 -13.07 15.71 14.59
C TYR A 364 -14.47 15.13 14.83
N GLY A 365 -14.59 14.08 15.68
CA GLY A 365 -15.89 13.59 16.13
C GLY A 365 -16.61 14.67 16.92
N ARG A 366 -17.87 14.98 16.55
CA ARG A 366 -18.70 15.85 17.38
C ARG A 366 -19.02 15.08 18.65
N GLU A 367 -18.71 15.63 19.83
CA GLU A 367 -19.31 15.17 21.08
C GLU A 367 -20.84 15.25 20.89
N GLU A 368 -21.54 14.12 20.98
CA GLU A 368 -22.98 14.15 21.26
C GLU A 368 -23.13 14.89 22.58
N LYS A 369 -23.56 16.17 22.55
CA LYS A 369 -24.04 16.86 23.72
C LYS A 369 -25.15 15.99 24.27
N THR A 370 -24.86 15.24 25.30
CA THR A 370 -25.83 14.52 26.12
C THR A 370 -26.90 15.55 26.52
N LEU A 371 -28.09 15.42 25.94
CA LEU A 371 -29.32 16.10 26.35
C LEU A 371 -29.75 15.54 27.70
N THR A 372 -28.99 15.84 28.75
CA THR A 372 -29.33 15.53 30.15
C THR A 372 -28.97 16.72 31.04
N ASP A 373 -29.55 17.89 30.73
CA ASP A 373 -29.64 18.99 31.71
C ASP A 373 -30.77 20.00 31.37
N THR A 374 -31.98 19.50 31.13
CA THR A 374 -33.17 20.38 31.07
C THR A 374 -34.39 19.71 31.72
N ALA A 375 -34.19 19.12 32.93
CA ALA A 375 -35.30 18.68 33.74
C ALA A 375 -35.01 18.92 35.22
N ALA A 376 -34.54 20.12 35.58
CA ALA A 376 -34.48 20.56 36.98
C ALA A 376 -34.43 22.09 36.97
N ARG A 377 -35.56 22.75 36.68
CA ARG A 377 -35.96 24.05 37.20
C ARG A 377 -37.47 24.20 37.16
#